data_36d40c18de2b99d01a7776d01939ff73
#
_entry.id   36d40c18de2b99d01a7776d01939ff73
#
_cell.length_a   1.000
_cell.length_b   1.000
_cell.length_c   1.000
_cell.angle_alpha   90.00
_cell.angle_beta   90.00
_cell.angle_gamma   90.00
#
_symmetry.space_group_name_H-M   'P 1'
#
loop_
_entity.id
_entity.type
_entity.pdbx_description
1 polymer ?
#
loop_
_entity_poly.entity_id
_entity_poly.type
_entity_poly.pdbx_seq_one_letter_code
_entity_poly.pdbx_strand_id
1 'polypeptide(L)'
;MQEVIKAVNERGIPLRVGVNGGSLERPLLDKYGWPSPEALSESALNAVHALEDEGFTNMKVSLKASDVHHAIDAYYLFSTQSNYPLHIGITEAGTAMTGAVKSAIGLGWLLSHGIGDTLRVSLAADPVEEVKVGFEILKSLELRHRGINVIACPTCGRVEIDVVRMANELEKKLGHIKTPLNVSVLGCVVNGIGEGKEADIGIAGGEGKGILFKKGKLMRKVPMDELMDTLIQEVELLAEEKEAEAAGAPHNGSSSEQAEAGWELMGHTPDEQSTIVRDIPVLPSKS
;
A
#
# COMPACT_ATOMS: atom_id res chain seq x y z
N MET A 1 18.07 7.01 28.50
CA MET A 1 16.65 7.26 28.22
C MET A 1 16.25 8.70 28.53
N GLN A 2 16.35 9.18 29.75
CA GLN A 2 15.94 10.52 30.20
C GLN A 2 16.47 11.69 29.37
N GLU A 3 17.76 11.67 28.97
CA GLU A 3 18.37 12.69 28.10
C GLU A 3 17.69 12.76 26.71
N VAL A 4 17.30 11.61 26.15
CA VAL A 4 16.59 11.54 24.87
C VAL A 4 15.19 12.11 25.03
N ILE A 5 14.46 11.70 26.09
CA ILE A 5 13.11 12.20 26.39
C ILE A 5 13.13 13.72 26.56
N LYS A 6 14.10 14.25 27.32
CA LYS A 6 14.28 15.68 27.49
C LYS A 6 14.47 16.39 26.14
N ALA A 7 15.37 15.89 25.31
CA ALA A 7 15.69 16.50 24.02
C ALA A 7 14.52 16.48 23.03
N VAL A 8 13.70 15.42 23.02
CA VAL A 8 12.53 15.33 22.12
C VAL A 8 11.36 16.16 22.64
N ASN A 9 11.16 16.23 23.96
CA ASN A 9 10.16 17.09 24.58
C ASN A 9 10.44 18.57 24.31
N GLU A 10 11.68 19.02 24.47
CA GLU A 10 12.10 20.40 24.18
C GLU A 10 11.81 20.81 22.73
N ARG A 11 11.77 19.85 21.79
CA ARG A 11 11.54 20.08 20.36
C ARG A 11 10.15 19.67 19.87
N GLY A 12 9.33 19.07 20.71
CA GLY A 12 8.02 18.54 20.33
C GLY A 12 8.10 17.40 19.28
N ILE A 13 9.18 16.61 19.28
CA ILE A 13 9.44 15.56 18.27
C ILE A 13 8.93 14.22 18.79
N PRO A 14 8.12 13.46 17.98
CA PRO A 14 7.70 12.12 18.36
C PRO A 14 8.86 11.12 18.27
N LEU A 15 8.84 10.10 19.13
CA LEU A 15 9.77 8.97 19.09
C LEU A 15 9.17 7.77 18.36
N ARG A 16 10.04 7.00 17.72
CA ARG A 16 9.71 5.65 17.28
C ARG A 16 10.44 4.61 18.13
N VAL A 17 9.69 3.89 18.94
CA VAL A 17 10.15 2.67 19.60
C VAL A 17 10.30 1.57 18.57
N GLY A 18 11.44 0.92 18.49
CA GLY A 18 11.70 -0.11 17.50
C GLY A 18 12.30 -1.37 18.11
N VAL A 19 11.55 -2.44 18.17
CA VAL A 19 12.02 -3.76 18.57
C VAL A 19 12.49 -4.53 17.33
N ASN A 20 13.56 -5.30 17.47
CA ASN A 20 14.12 -6.10 16.39
C ASN A 20 14.38 -7.52 16.90
N GLY A 21 13.86 -8.53 16.20
CA GLY A 21 14.06 -9.94 16.54
C GLY A 21 15.54 -10.34 16.68
N GLY A 22 16.41 -9.75 15.89
CA GLY A 22 17.87 -10.01 15.97
C GLY A 22 18.58 -9.40 17.19
N SER A 23 17.93 -8.56 17.99
CA SER A 23 18.50 -7.89 19.15
C SER A 23 17.56 -7.83 20.35
N LEU A 24 16.73 -8.87 20.52
CA LEU A 24 15.87 -9.02 21.68
C LEU A 24 16.70 -9.18 22.98
N GLU A 25 16.13 -8.69 24.06
CA GLU A 25 16.72 -8.74 25.40
C GLU A 25 16.86 -10.19 25.89
N ARG A 26 17.98 -10.45 26.54
CA ARG A 26 18.33 -11.79 27.03
C ARG A 26 17.24 -12.43 27.91
N PRO A 27 16.57 -11.73 28.84
CA PRO A 27 15.51 -12.31 29.64
C PRO A 27 14.32 -12.82 28.82
N LEU A 28 13.97 -12.14 27.71
CA LEU A 28 12.92 -12.59 26.82
C LEU A 28 13.33 -13.80 25.97
N LEU A 29 14.58 -13.82 25.51
CA LEU A 29 15.12 -14.99 24.83
C LEU A 29 15.19 -16.21 25.75
N ASP A 30 15.53 -16.02 27.03
CA ASP A 30 15.53 -17.12 28.02
C ASP A 30 14.11 -17.60 28.33
N LYS A 31 13.10 -16.70 28.32
CA LYS A 31 11.68 -17.01 28.55
C LYS A 31 11.03 -17.74 27.37
N TYR A 32 11.27 -17.27 26.14
CA TYR A 32 10.60 -17.77 24.95
C TYR A 32 11.45 -18.74 24.10
N GLY A 33 12.74 -18.87 24.40
CA GLY A 33 13.68 -19.74 23.69
C GLY A 33 14.18 -19.18 22.36
N TRP A 34 13.43 -18.28 21.72
CA TRP A 34 13.74 -17.67 20.43
C TRP A 34 12.96 -16.36 20.24
N PRO A 35 13.28 -15.52 19.21
CA PRO A 35 12.58 -14.26 18.93
C PRO A 35 11.16 -14.47 18.36
N SER A 36 10.27 -15.03 19.19
CA SER A 36 8.88 -15.32 18.80
C SER A 36 8.05 -14.03 18.67
N PRO A 37 6.87 -14.09 18.01
CA PRO A 37 5.92 -12.97 17.98
C PRO A 37 5.57 -12.43 19.37
N GLU A 38 5.36 -13.33 20.34
CA GLU A 38 5.07 -12.98 21.74
C GLU A 38 6.25 -12.24 22.38
N ALA A 39 7.49 -12.73 22.14
CA ALA A 39 8.69 -12.08 22.67
C ALA A 39 8.88 -10.68 22.08
N LEU A 40 8.61 -10.49 20.80
CA LEU A 40 8.63 -9.17 20.14
C LEU A 40 7.56 -8.23 20.71
N SER A 41 6.34 -8.73 20.89
CA SER A 41 5.23 -7.95 21.45
C SER A 41 5.53 -7.55 22.90
N GLU A 42 5.99 -8.47 23.75
CA GLU A 42 6.34 -8.16 25.15
C GLU A 42 7.51 -7.17 25.25
N SER A 43 8.55 -7.31 24.43
CA SER A 43 9.64 -6.34 24.37
C SER A 43 9.15 -4.95 24.00
N ALA A 44 8.24 -4.84 23.03
CA ALA A 44 7.66 -3.57 22.63
C ALA A 44 6.81 -2.94 23.76
N LEU A 45 5.98 -3.73 24.44
CA LEU A 45 5.19 -3.28 25.59
C LEU A 45 6.06 -2.80 26.74
N ASN A 46 7.13 -3.55 27.07
CA ASN A 46 8.08 -3.14 28.11
C ASN A 46 8.75 -1.82 27.77
N ALA A 47 9.12 -1.61 26.51
CA ALA A 47 9.73 -0.35 26.07
C ALA A 47 8.73 0.82 26.11
N VAL A 48 7.46 0.58 25.77
CA VAL A 48 6.37 1.57 25.87
C VAL A 48 6.14 1.96 27.33
N HIS A 49 5.96 0.98 28.22
CA HIS A 49 5.75 1.24 29.66
C HIS A 49 6.93 2.00 30.27
N ALA A 50 8.18 1.67 29.90
CA ALA A 50 9.34 2.38 30.40
C ALA A 50 9.39 3.87 29.96
N LEU A 51 8.80 4.22 28.81
CA LEU A 51 8.65 5.61 28.37
C LEU A 51 7.48 6.30 29.06
N GLU A 52 6.37 5.57 29.27
CA GLU A 52 5.20 6.08 30.04
C GLU A 52 5.56 6.39 31.48
N ASP A 53 6.36 5.55 32.12
CA ASP A 53 6.85 5.76 33.52
C ASP A 53 7.68 7.04 33.63
N GLU A 54 8.37 7.46 32.55
CA GLU A 54 9.07 8.74 32.45
C GLU A 54 8.16 9.89 31.96
N GLY A 55 6.86 9.65 31.82
CA GLY A 55 5.86 10.66 31.41
C GLY A 55 5.87 10.99 29.91
N PHE A 56 6.46 10.13 29.05
CA PHE A 56 6.53 10.35 27.61
C PHE A 56 5.55 9.46 26.85
N THR A 57 4.62 10.07 26.13
CA THR A 57 3.54 9.38 25.38
C THR A 57 3.51 9.70 23.88
N ASN A 58 4.31 10.68 23.42
CA ASN A 58 4.34 11.04 21.99
C ASN A 58 5.22 10.07 21.19
N MET A 59 4.75 8.83 21.04
CA MET A 59 5.52 7.78 20.40
C MET A 59 4.69 6.96 19.41
N LYS A 60 5.39 6.24 18.53
CA LYS A 60 4.88 5.15 17.70
C LYS A 60 5.79 3.94 17.83
N VAL A 61 5.26 2.75 17.53
CA VAL A 61 5.96 1.48 17.77
C VAL A 61 6.20 0.73 16.46
N SER A 62 7.32 0.03 16.36
CA SER A 62 7.59 -0.89 15.25
C SER A 62 8.21 -2.19 15.76
N LEU A 63 7.66 -3.32 15.31
CA LEU A 63 8.12 -4.67 15.59
C LEU A 63 8.74 -5.22 14.30
N LYS A 64 10.06 -5.50 14.34
CA LYS A 64 10.82 -5.83 13.13
C LYS A 64 11.12 -7.33 13.10
N ALA A 65 10.53 -8.02 12.15
CA ALA A 65 10.84 -9.40 11.81
C ALA A 65 11.03 -9.54 10.29
N SER A 66 11.85 -10.48 9.87
CA SER A 66 12.12 -10.80 8.46
C SER A 66 11.18 -11.89 7.92
N ASP A 67 10.65 -12.72 8.79
CA ASP A 67 9.56 -13.66 8.47
C ASP A 67 8.23 -12.91 8.46
N VAL A 68 7.43 -13.14 7.41
CA VAL A 68 6.17 -12.43 7.18
C VAL A 68 5.12 -12.79 8.22
N HIS A 69 5.01 -14.09 8.56
CA HIS A 69 4.03 -14.56 9.56
C HIS A 69 4.39 -14.05 10.94
N HIS A 70 5.66 -14.15 11.32
CA HIS A 70 6.12 -13.63 12.63
C HIS A 70 5.89 -12.11 12.75
N ALA A 71 6.10 -11.35 11.67
CA ALA A 71 5.82 -9.93 11.69
C ALA A 71 4.31 -9.65 11.87
N ILE A 72 3.46 -10.33 11.11
CA ILE A 72 2.00 -10.21 11.22
C ILE A 72 1.56 -10.51 12.65
N ASP A 73 1.94 -11.68 13.19
CA ASP A 73 1.53 -12.12 14.50
C ASP A 73 2.02 -11.16 15.62
N ALA A 74 3.27 -10.66 15.52
CA ALA A 74 3.81 -9.72 16.49
C ALA A 74 3.05 -8.38 16.50
N TYR A 75 2.76 -7.80 15.31
CA TYR A 75 1.97 -6.58 15.21
C TYR A 75 0.54 -6.78 15.68
N TYR A 76 -0.07 -7.91 15.31
CA TYR A 76 -1.41 -8.26 15.76
C TYR A 76 -1.48 -8.36 17.29
N LEU A 77 -0.59 -9.14 17.92
CA LEU A 77 -0.54 -9.31 19.38
C LEU A 77 -0.33 -7.97 20.09
N PHE A 78 0.56 -7.11 19.58
CA PHE A 78 0.78 -5.79 20.14
C PHE A 78 -0.47 -4.91 20.02
N SER A 79 -1.14 -4.90 18.86
CA SER A 79 -2.33 -4.07 18.62
C SER A 79 -3.52 -4.43 19.51
N THR A 80 -3.59 -5.67 20.01
CA THR A 80 -4.63 -6.08 20.98
C THR A 80 -4.37 -5.59 22.40
N GLN A 81 -3.16 -5.08 22.70
CA GLN A 81 -2.71 -4.72 24.03
C GLN A 81 -2.35 -3.24 24.17
N SER A 82 -2.23 -2.51 23.07
CA SER A 82 -1.77 -1.12 23.04
C SER A 82 -2.41 -0.34 21.89
N ASN A 83 -2.77 0.92 22.17
CA ASN A 83 -3.34 1.85 21.19
C ASN A 83 -2.29 2.78 20.56
N TYR A 84 -1.01 2.60 20.81
CA TYR A 84 0.02 3.44 20.20
C TYR A 84 0.10 3.19 18.69
N PRO A 85 0.29 4.27 17.90
CA PRO A 85 0.41 4.16 16.45
C PRO A 85 1.52 3.19 16.04
N LEU A 86 1.24 2.37 15.03
CA LEU A 86 2.15 1.37 14.53
C LEU A 86 2.85 1.81 13.25
N HIS A 87 4.18 1.62 13.24
CA HIS A 87 4.98 1.75 12.04
C HIS A 87 5.32 0.35 11.52
N ILE A 88 4.48 -0.13 10.62
CA ILE A 88 4.57 -1.50 10.11
C ILE A 88 5.60 -1.66 8.99
N GLY A 89 6.18 -2.84 8.89
CA GLY A 89 7.15 -3.17 7.83
C GLY A 89 7.78 -4.53 8.02
N ILE A 90 8.05 -5.21 6.90
CA ILE A 90 8.86 -6.43 6.89
C ILE A 90 10.33 -6.01 6.77
N THR A 91 11.19 -6.45 7.70
CA THR A 91 12.62 -6.13 7.64
C THR A 91 13.37 -7.17 6.81
N GLU A 92 14.49 -6.76 6.20
CA GLU A 92 15.32 -7.69 5.41
C GLU A 92 14.53 -8.48 4.37
N ALA A 93 13.59 -7.82 3.70
CA ALA A 93 12.64 -8.51 2.83
C ALA A 93 13.30 -9.12 1.58
N GLY A 94 14.47 -8.63 1.17
CA GLY A 94 15.26 -9.16 0.05
C GLY A 94 15.36 -8.20 -1.12
N THR A 95 15.63 -8.76 -2.32
CA THR A 95 15.74 -7.98 -3.57
C THR A 95 14.40 -7.36 -3.97
N ALA A 96 14.41 -6.47 -4.96
CA ALA A 96 13.23 -5.70 -5.37
C ALA A 96 11.97 -6.57 -5.53
N MET A 97 12.02 -7.64 -6.33
CA MET A 97 10.86 -8.51 -6.56
C MET A 97 10.47 -9.28 -5.30
N THR A 98 11.41 -9.99 -4.68
CA THR A 98 11.13 -10.83 -3.50
C THR A 98 10.66 -9.97 -2.32
N GLY A 99 11.31 -8.83 -2.11
CA GLY A 99 10.97 -7.91 -1.05
C GLY A 99 9.62 -7.21 -1.26
N ALA A 100 9.28 -6.88 -2.51
CA ALA A 100 7.96 -6.35 -2.85
C ALA A 100 6.84 -7.37 -2.53
N VAL A 101 7.02 -8.64 -2.90
CA VAL A 101 6.06 -9.70 -2.63
C VAL A 101 5.89 -9.91 -1.12
N LYS A 102 6.98 -10.04 -0.37
CA LYS A 102 6.91 -10.19 1.10
C LYS A 102 6.25 -9.00 1.78
N SER A 103 6.61 -7.79 1.36
CA SER A 103 6.02 -6.56 1.89
C SER A 103 4.54 -6.46 1.55
N ALA A 104 4.14 -6.78 0.31
CA ALA A 104 2.74 -6.77 -0.10
C ALA A 104 1.89 -7.75 0.72
N ILE A 105 2.39 -8.95 0.99
CA ILE A 105 1.68 -9.95 1.81
C ILE A 105 1.55 -9.44 3.25
N GLY A 106 2.66 -9.09 3.90
CA GLY A 106 2.66 -8.71 5.30
C GLY A 106 1.93 -7.39 5.58
N LEU A 107 2.25 -6.34 4.83
CA LEU A 107 1.59 -5.04 4.96
C LEU A 107 0.14 -5.11 4.49
N GLY A 108 -0.14 -5.85 3.41
CA GLY A 108 -1.49 -6.02 2.90
C GLY A 108 -2.41 -6.67 3.92
N TRP A 109 -1.94 -7.73 4.59
CA TRP A 109 -2.72 -8.37 5.64
C TRP A 109 -2.98 -7.43 6.82
N LEU A 110 -1.94 -6.76 7.34
CA LEU A 110 -2.07 -5.84 8.47
C LEU A 110 -3.01 -4.68 8.17
N LEU A 111 -2.80 -4.01 7.04
CA LEU A 111 -3.61 -2.85 6.62
C LEU A 111 -5.07 -3.24 6.38
N SER A 112 -5.34 -4.42 5.80
CA SER A 112 -6.72 -4.93 5.61
C SER A 112 -7.43 -5.24 6.93
N HIS A 113 -6.69 -5.36 8.03
CA HIS A 113 -7.24 -5.54 9.38
C HIS A 113 -7.18 -4.26 10.23
N GLY A 114 -6.96 -3.09 9.60
CA GLY A 114 -6.90 -1.81 10.30
C GLY A 114 -5.65 -1.62 11.16
N ILE A 115 -4.61 -2.42 10.95
CA ILE A 115 -3.36 -2.37 11.73
C ILE A 115 -2.28 -1.65 10.93
N GLY A 116 -1.84 -0.49 11.42
CA GLY A 116 -0.72 0.27 10.85
C GLY A 116 -1.09 1.69 10.45
N ASP A 117 -0.35 2.66 10.98
CA ASP A 117 -0.56 4.09 10.76
C ASP A 117 0.49 4.68 9.81
N THR A 118 1.65 4.08 9.80
CA THR A 118 2.74 4.38 8.85
C THR A 118 3.41 3.08 8.41
N LEU A 119 3.94 3.07 7.20
CA LEU A 119 4.59 1.86 6.67
C LEU A 119 6.02 2.11 6.19
N ARG A 120 6.79 1.02 6.12
CA ARG A 120 8.10 0.96 5.49
C ARG A 120 8.19 -0.29 4.63
N VAL A 121 8.63 -0.10 3.41
CA VAL A 121 9.12 -1.18 2.55
C VAL A 121 10.64 -1.23 2.67
N SER A 122 11.24 -2.41 2.74
CA SER A 122 12.71 -2.61 2.82
C SER A 122 13.16 -3.50 1.67
N LEU A 123 13.91 -2.93 0.74
CA LEU A 123 14.42 -3.62 -0.43
C LEU A 123 15.94 -3.48 -0.53
N ALA A 124 16.62 -4.52 -0.99
CA ALA A 124 17.99 -4.40 -1.48
C ALA A 124 17.97 -3.83 -2.92
N ALA A 125 17.58 -2.56 -3.04
CA ALA A 125 17.40 -1.81 -4.28
C ALA A 125 17.54 -0.31 -4.02
N ASP A 126 17.34 0.52 -5.08
CA ASP A 126 17.28 1.98 -4.92
C ASP A 126 16.14 2.36 -3.95
N PRO A 127 16.38 3.28 -2.98
CA PRO A 127 15.36 3.70 -2.02
C PRO A 127 14.07 4.25 -2.66
N VAL A 128 14.13 4.78 -3.88
CA VAL A 128 12.96 5.24 -4.62
C VAL A 128 12.01 4.09 -4.94
N GLU A 129 12.53 2.89 -5.19
CA GLU A 129 11.72 1.69 -5.44
C GLU A 129 10.92 1.26 -4.20
N GLU A 130 11.46 1.45 -2.99
CA GLU A 130 10.73 1.19 -1.74
C GLU A 130 9.47 2.08 -1.63
N VAL A 131 9.60 3.35 -2.02
CA VAL A 131 8.47 4.30 -2.02
C VAL A 131 7.42 3.90 -3.06
N LYS A 132 7.85 3.50 -4.26
CA LYS A 132 6.93 3.03 -5.31
C LYS A 132 6.16 1.81 -4.85
N VAL A 133 6.84 0.78 -4.35
CA VAL A 133 6.19 -0.43 -3.83
C VAL A 133 5.22 -0.11 -2.69
N GLY A 134 5.60 0.80 -1.78
CA GLY A 134 4.71 1.26 -0.72
C GLY A 134 3.42 1.89 -1.23
N PHE A 135 3.50 2.75 -2.25
CA PHE A 135 2.32 3.33 -2.88
C PHE A 135 1.50 2.29 -3.65
N GLU A 136 2.14 1.33 -4.33
CA GLU A 136 1.42 0.26 -5.03
C GLU A 136 0.61 -0.63 -4.05
N ILE A 137 1.17 -0.95 -2.87
CA ILE A 137 0.44 -1.66 -1.82
C ILE A 137 -0.77 -0.85 -1.37
N LEU A 138 -0.61 0.45 -1.09
CA LEU A 138 -1.71 1.30 -0.64
C LEU A 138 -2.78 1.51 -1.72
N LYS A 139 -2.39 1.62 -2.99
CA LYS A 139 -3.32 1.70 -4.13
C LYS A 139 -4.12 0.41 -4.29
N SER A 140 -3.43 -0.74 -4.22
CA SER A 140 -4.07 -2.06 -4.36
C SER A 140 -5.10 -2.35 -3.26
N LEU A 141 -4.99 -1.67 -2.11
CA LEU A 141 -5.92 -1.74 -0.99
C LEU A 141 -6.90 -0.55 -0.96
N GLU A 142 -6.90 0.29 -1.97
CA GLU A 142 -7.73 1.51 -2.05
C GLU A 142 -7.56 2.51 -0.89
N LEU A 143 -6.48 2.36 -0.11
CA LEU A 143 -6.18 3.24 1.03
C LEU A 143 -5.55 4.58 0.62
N ARG A 144 -4.89 4.63 -0.53
CA ARG A 144 -4.29 5.84 -1.09
C ARG A 144 -4.33 5.81 -2.60
N HIS A 145 -4.87 6.84 -3.20
CA HIS A 145 -4.90 7.03 -4.63
C HIS A 145 -3.86 8.09 -5.03
N ARG A 146 -2.84 7.68 -5.78
CA ARG A 146 -1.83 8.60 -6.31
C ARG A 146 -1.29 8.09 -7.63
N GLY A 147 -1.30 8.96 -8.62
CA GLY A 147 -0.78 8.66 -9.94
C GLY A 147 -1.65 7.71 -10.75
N ILE A 148 -1.16 7.32 -11.90
CA ILE A 148 -1.88 6.40 -12.75
C ILE A 148 -1.84 4.97 -12.19
N ASN A 149 -2.94 4.26 -12.40
CA ASN A 149 -3.04 2.82 -12.21
C ASN A 149 -3.23 2.18 -13.59
N VAL A 150 -2.25 1.43 -14.06
CA VAL A 150 -2.28 0.80 -15.38
C VAL A 150 -2.98 -0.56 -15.28
N ILE A 151 -4.12 -0.68 -15.94
CA ILE A 151 -4.86 -1.93 -16.08
C ILE A 151 -4.50 -2.56 -17.41
N ALA A 152 -3.71 -3.64 -17.39
CA ALA A 152 -3.26 -4.33 -18.58
C ALA A 152 -3.74 -5.77 -18.62
N CYS A 153 -4.31 -6.22 -19.74
CA CYS A 153 -4.69 -7.61 -19.88
C CYS A 153 -3.48 -8.49 -20.17
N PRO A 154 -3.48 -9.76 -19.72
CA PRO A 154 -2.45 -10.71 -20.13
C PRO A 154 -2.55 -11.01 -21.62
N THR A 155 -1.42 -11.27 -22.27
CA THR A 155 -1.40 -11.64 -23.69
C THR A 155 -2.10 -12.99 -23.93
N CYS A 156 -2.92 -13.05 -24.96
CA CYS A 156 -3.62 -14.27 -25.38
C CYS A 156 -3.64 -14.37 -26.92
N GLY A 157 -4.23 -15.42 -27.48
CA GLY A 157 -4.31 -15.63 -28.92
C GLY A 157 -5.14 -14.59 -29.71
N ARG A 158 -5.79 -13.64 -29.01
CA ARG A 158 -6.57 -12.55 -29.63
C ARG A 158 -5.89 -11.18 -29.55
N VAL A 159 -4.66 -11.14 -29.05
CA VAL A 159 -3.93 -9.88 -28.89
C VAL A 159 -3.57 -9.27 -30.26
N GLU A 160 -3.86 -8.00 -30.44
CA GLU A 160 -3.60 -7.24 -31.68
C GLU A 160 -2.64 -6.08 -31.48
N ILE A 161 -2.26 -5.75 -30.21
CA ILE A 161 -1.30 -4.71 -29.87
C ILE A 161 -0.25 -5.27 -28.88
N ASP A 162 0.91 -4.66 -28.83
CA ASP A 162 1.96 -5.02 -27.86
C ASP A 162 1.64 -4.44 -26.48
N VAL A 163 0.74 -5.12 -25.74
CA VAL A 163 0.28 -4.71 -24.40
C VAL A 163 1.45 -4.55 -23.43
N VAL A 164 2.41 -5.48 -23.45
CA VAL A 164 3.52 -5.47 -22.50
C VAL A 164 4.39 -4.23 -22.70
N ARG A 165 4.77 -3.94 -23.93
CA ARG A 165 5.57 -2.75 -24.26
C ARG A 165 4.80 -1.48 -23.92
N MET A 166 3.53 -1.40 -24.32
CA MET A 166 2.70 -0.20 -24.14
C MET A 166 2.43 0.09 -22.67
N ALA A 167 2.13 -0.91 -21.85
CA ALA A 167 1.92 -0.74 -20.41
C ALA A 167 3.17 -0.21 -19.71
N ASN A 168 4.33 -0.84 -19.96
CA ASN A 168 5.61 -0.38 -19.38
C ASN A 168 6.00 1.03 -19.83
N GLU A 169 5.76 1.37 -21.10
CA GLU A 169 6.03 2.70 -21.64
C GLU A 169 5.11 3.75 -21.02
N LEU A 170 3.85 3.42 -20.81
CA LEU A 170 2.86 4.28 -20.17
C LEU A 170 3.25 4.60 -18.73
N GLU A 171 3.57 3.60 -17.92
CA GLU A 171 4.04 3.81 -16.54
C GLU A 171 5.27 4.71 -16.48
N LYS A 172 6.21 4.51 -17.42
CA LYS A 172 7.43 5.30 -17.46
C LYS A 172 7.18 6.75 -17.88
N LYS A 173 6.37 6.98 -18.92
CA LYS A 173 6.09 8.34 -19.45
C LYS A 173 5.19 9.14 -18.53
N LEU A 174 4.21 8.51 -17.91
CA LEU A 174 3.20 9.16 -17.07
C LEU A 174 3.48 9.07 -15.56
N GLY A 175 4.63 8.56 -15.15
CA GLY A 175 5.02 8.47 -13.74
C GLY A 175 5.14 9.82 -13.00
N HIS A 176 5.14 10.94 -13.73
CA HIS A 176 5.14 12.29 -13.17
C HIS A 176 3.73 12.75 -12.72
N ILE A 177 2.66 12.18 -13.29
CA ILE A 177 1.28 12.50 -12.94
C ILE A 177 1.01 12.01 -11.51
N LYS A 178 0.43 12.88 -10.69
CA LYS A 178 0.04 12.57 -9.30
C LYS A 178 -1.46 12.37 -9.16
N THR A 179 -2.23 12.87 -10.10
CA THR A 179 -3.69 12.76 -10.15
C THR A 179 -4.09 11.30 -10.32
N PRO A 180 -5.00 10.78 -9.47
CA PRO A 180 -5.46 9.39 -9.56
C PRO A 180 -6.24 9.15 -10.85
N LEU A 181 -5.76 8.23 -11.69
CA LEU A 181 -6.39 7.83 -12.94
C LEU A 181 -6.21 6.33 -13.18
N ASN A 182 -7.28 5.64 -13.52
CA ASN A 182 -7.25 4.28 -14.03
C ASN A 182 -7.11 4.31 -15.56
N VAL A 183 -6.00 3.80 -16.07
CA VAL A 183 -5.69 3.79 -17.51
C VAL A 183 -5.56 2.34 -17.98
N SER A 184 -6.36 1.93 -18.97
CA SER A 184 -6.33 0.55 -19.44
C SER A 184 -5.66 0.38 -20.80
N VAL A 185 -4.86 -0.70 -20.93
CA VAL A 185 -4.22 -1.16 -22.16
C VAL A 185 -4.68 -2.58 -22.43
N LEU A 186 -5.60 -2.76 -23.38
CA LEU A 186 -6.26 -4.03 -23.64
C LEU A 186 -5.90 -4.56 -25.02
N GLY A 187 -5.48 -5.80 -25.10
CA GLY A 187 -4.97 -6.43 -26.32
C GLY A 187 -5.96 -6.58 -27.45
N CYS A 188 -7.26 -6.63 -27.15
CA CYS A 188 -8.32 -6.77 -28.15
C CYS A 188 -9.64 -6.12 -27.72
N VAL A 189 -10.50 -5.81 -28.68
CA VAL A 189 -11.82 -5.19 -28.44
C VAL A 189 -12.81 -6.10 -27.72
N VAL A 190 -12.63 -7.40 -27.75
CA VAL A 190 -13.61 -8.36 -27.20
C VAL A 190 -13.80 -8.12 -25.69
N ASN A 191 -12.71 -7.93 -24.96
CA ASN A 191 -12.75 -7.61 -23.54
C ASN A 191 -12.64 -6.09 -23.30
N GLY A 192 -12.16 -5.33 -24.30
CA GLY A 192 -11.87 -3.90 -24.17
C GLY A 192 -13.07 -3.06 -23.74
N ILE A 193 -14.27 -3.41 -24.18
CA ILE A 193 -15.50 -2.69 -23.83
C ILE A 193 -15.98 -3.09 -22.43
N GLY A 194 -15.80 -4.34 -22.01
CA GLY A 194 -16.21 -4.86 -20.70
C GLY A 194 -15.30 -4.38 -19.56
N GLU A 195 -14.02 -4.69 -19.66
CA GLU A 195 -13.01 -4.37 -18.66
C GLU A 195 -12.62 -2.87 -18.66
N GLY A 196 -12.75 -2.22 -19.84
CA GLY A 196 -12.50 -0.78 -19.97
C GLY A 196 -13.56 0.12 -19.31
N LYS A 197 -14.68 -0.43 -18.81
CA LYS A 197 -15.70 0.36 -18.09
C LYS A 197 -15.22 0.91 -16.75
N GLU A 198 -14.31 0.19 -16.10
CA GLU A 198 -13.76 0.56 -14.81
C GLU A 198 -12.56 1.52 -14.93
N ALA A 199 -12.04 1.70 -16.17
CA ALA A 199 -10.99 2.65 -16.44
C ALA A 199 -11.55 4.03 -16.78
N ASP A 200 -10.87 5.08 -16.32
CA ASP A 200 -11.19 6.46 -16.72
C ASP A 200 -10.98 6.65 -18.22
N ILE A 201 -9.91 6.06 -18.75
CA ILE A 201 -9.55 6.09 -20.17
C ILE A 201 -8.73 4.85 -20.54
N GLY A 202 -8.75 4.45 -21.79
CA GLY A 202 -7.93 3.33 -22.24
C GLY A 202 -7.97 3.08 -23.72
N ILE A 203 -7.18 2.11 -24.15
CA ILE A 203 -7.07 1.65 -25.52
C ILE A 203 -7.29 0.14 -25.62
N ALA A 204 -7.78 -0.28 -26.78
CA ALA A 204 -7.85 -1.68 -27.15
C ALA A 204 -7.45 -1.87 -28.61
N GLY A 205 -6.80 -3.03 -28.94
CA GLY A 205 -6.55 -3.43 -30.31
C GLY A 205 -7.81 -3.92 -31.00
N GLY A 206 -8.03 -3.62 -32.25
CA GLY A 206 -9.17 -4.12 -33.03
C GLY A 206 -9.06 -3.90 -34.54
N GLU A 207 -9.13 -4.99 -35.32
CA GLU A 207 -9.20 -5.00 -36.79
C GLU A 207 -8.15 -4.10 -37.50
N GLY A 208 -6.88 -4.18 -37.05
CA GLY A 208 -5.77 -3.41 -37.61
C GLY A 208 -5.77 -1.93 -37.23
N LYS A 209 -6.63 -1.50 -36.30
CA LYS A 209 -6.68 -0.14 -35.71
C LYS A 209 -6.74 -0.22 -34.20
N GLY A 210 -6.34 0.85 -33.55
CA GLY A 210 -6.58 1.03 -32.13
C GLY A 210 -7.96 1.66 -31.88
N ILE A 211 -8.50 1.36 -30.73
CA ILE A 211 -9.73 1.97 -30.23
C ILE A 211 -9.41 2.70 -28.94
N LEU A 212 -9.72 4.00 -28.90
CA LEU A 212 -9.69 4.82 -27.68
C LEU A 212 -11.08 4.86 -27.07
N PHE A 213 -11.16 4.65 -25.76
CA PHE A 213 -12.42 4.72 -25.01
C PHE A 213 -12.21 5.51 -23.69
N LYS A 214 -13.27 6.17 -23.23
CA LYS A 214 -13.31 6.91 -21.96
C LYS A 214 -14.54 6.45 -21.17
N LYS A 215 -14.36 5.95 -19.95
CA LYS A 215 -15.42 5.39 -19.07
C LYS A 215 -16.30 4.36 -19.82
N GLY A 216 -15.67 3.42 -20.50
CA GLY A 216 -16.29 2.35 -21.26
C GLY A 216 -17.01 2.78 -22.55
N LYS A 217 -16.98 4.05 -22.91
CA LYS A 217 -17.58 4.55 -24.16
C LYS A 217 -16.52 4.72 -25.23
N LEU A 218 -16.78 4.19 -26.41
CA LEU A 218 -15.93 4.38 -27.58
C LEU A 218 -15.83 5.89 -27.89
N MET A 219 -14.62 6.40 -27.95
CA MET A 219 -14.34 7.79 -28.37
C MET A 219 -14.06 7.86 -29.87
N ARG A 220 -13.02 7.18 -30.31
CA ARG A 220 -12.57 7.17 -31.70
C ARG A 220 -11.70 5.96 -32.03
N LYS A 221 -11.61 5.65 -33.32
CA LYS A 221 -10.61 4.70 -33.86
C LYS A 221 -9.34 5.50 -34.17
N VAL A 222 -8.18 4.94 -33.82
CA VAL A 222 -6.87 5.57 -33.94
C VAL A 222 -5.96 4.64 -34.76
N PRO A 223 -5.11 5.18 -35.68
CA PRO A 223 -4.07 4.38 -36.33
C PRO A 223 -3.15 3.72 -35.29
N MET A 224 -2.64 2.53 -35.58
CA MET A 224 -1.82 1.77 -34.63
C MET A 224 -0.52 2.50 -34.24
N ASP A 225 0.08 3.20 -35.17
CA ASP A 225 1.30 3.96 -34.99
C ASP A 225 1.11 5.23 -34.13
N GLU A 226 -0.10 5.79 -34.09
CA GLU A 226 -0.45 6.96 -33.29
C GLU A 226 -1.09 6.59 -31.93
N LEU A 227 -1.40 5.32 -31.70
CA LEU A 227 -2.24 4.87 -30.59
C LEU A 227 -1.66 5.21 -29.20
N MET A 228 -0.35 5.03 -29.05
CA MET A 228 0.33 5.30 -27.78
C MET A 228 0.41 6.79 -27.48
N ASP A 229 0.82 7.59 -28.45
CA ASP A 229 0.95 9.04 -28.29
C ASP A 229 -0.43 9.69 -28.05
N THR A 230 -1.46 9.18 -28.76
CA THR A 230 -2.85 9.60 -28.52
C THR A 230 -3.29 9.30 -27.09
N LEU A 231 -3.01 8.08 -26.57
CA LEU A 231 -3.38 7.72 -25.20
C LEU A 231 -2.68 8.63 -24.18
N ILE A 232 -1.38 8.87 -24.35
CA ILE A 232 -0.59 9.72 -23.45
C ILE A 232 -1.20 11.13 -23.39
N GLN A 233 -1.43 11.76 -24.55
CA GLN A 233 -2.03 13.10 -24.64
C GLN A 233 -3.40 13.17 -23.96
N GLU A 234 -4.26 12.20 -24.20
CA GLU A 234 -5.59 12.17 -23.60
C GLU A 234 -5.55 11.93 -22.07
N VAL A 235 -4.57 11.15 -21.59
CA VAL A 235 -4.36 10.96 -20.13
C VAL A 235 -3.86 12.24 -19.48
N GLU A 236 -2.93 12.96 -20.11
CA GLU A 236 -2.41 14.24 -19.61
C GLU A 236 -3.54 15.29 -19.54
N LEU A 237 -4.35 15.42 -20.61
CA LEU A 237 -5.52 16.31 -20.61
C LEU A 237 -6.52 15.95 -19.51
N LEU A 238 -6.81 14.65 -19.33
CA LEU A 238 -7.74 14.21 -18.29
C LEU A 238 -7.19 14.46 -16.87
N ALA A 239 -5.88 14.36 -16.68
CA ALA A 239 -5.24 14.71 -15.42
C ALA A 239 -5.39 16.19 -15.11
N GLU A 240 -5.14 17.05 -16.08
CA GLU A 240 -5.32 18.52 -15.96
C GLU A 240 -6.78 18.88 -15.67
N GLU A 241 -7.75 18.25 -16.37
CA GLU A 241 -9.19 18.43 -16.12
C GLU A 241 -9.54 18.11 -14.65
N LYS A 242 -9.12 16.94 -14.15
CA LYS A 242 -9.37 16.53 -12.75
C LYS A 242 -8.68 17.43 -11.72
N GLU A 243 -7.47 17.90 -12.01
CA GLU A 243 -6.76 18.83 -11.13
C GLU A 243 -7.48 20.19 -11.05
N ALA A 244 -7.98 20.69 -12.17
CA ALA A 244 -8.76 21.93 -12.23
C ALA A 244 -10.10 21.79 -11.48
N GLU A 245 -10.78 20.66 -11.62
CA GLU A 245 -12.01 20.35 -10.88
C GLU A 245 -11.76 20.30 -9.37
N ALA A 246 -10.69 19.63 -8.93
CA ALA A 246 -10.31 19.54 -7.52
C ALA A 246 -9.92 20.91 -6.93
N ALA A 247 -9.27 21.77 -7.69
CA ALA A 247 -8.89 23.12 -7.26
C ALA A 247 -10.11 24.08 -7.16
N GLY A 248 -11.18 23.83 -7.92
CA GLY A 248 -12.43 24.60 -7.89
C GLY A 248 -13.45 24.14 -6.85
N ALA A 249 -13.27 22.97 -6.24
CA ALA A 249 -14.15 22.46 -5.22
C ALA A 249 -13.85 23.11 -3.85
N PRO A 250 -14.87 23.53 -3.07
CA PRO A 250 -14.65 24.01 -1.71
C PRO A 250 -14.01 22.89 -0.86
N HIS A 251 -12.95 23.25 -0.16
CA HIS A 251 -12.17 22.33 0.67
C HIS A 251 -13.03 21.86 1.85
N ASN A 252 -13.82 20.78 1.67
CA ASN A 252 -14.45 20.07 2.75
C ASN A 252 -13.39 19.11 3.34
N GLY A 253 -12.83 19.53 4.48
CA GLY A 253 -11.82 18.75 5.16
C GLY A 253 -12.40 17.44 5.70
N SER A 254 -11.76 16.38 5.42
CA SER A 254 -11.20 15.40 6.35
C SER A 254 -10.80 14.15 5.58
N SER A 255 -9.53 13.83 5.66
CA SER A 255 -8.96 12.55 5.21
C SER A 255 -9.48 11.33 5.98
N SER A 256 -10.24 11.53 7.07
CA SER A 256 -10.88 10.50 7.87
C SER A 256 -12.16 9.94 7.23
N GLU A 257 -12.99 10.80 6.60
CA GLU A 257 -14.24 10.36 5.98
C GLU A 257 -14.04 9.50 4.72
N GLN A 258 -12.95 9.70 3.98
CA GLN A 258 -12.63 8.86 2.81
C GLN A 258 -12.10 7.47 3.20
N ALA A 259 -11.43 7.37 4.34
CA ALA A 259 -11.03 6.09 4.90
C ALA A 259 -12.25 5.31 5.41
N GLU A 260 -13.20 5.98 6.08
CA GLU A 260 -14.44 5.37 6.55
C GLU A 260 -15.34 4.90 5.39
N ALA A 261 -15.46 5.68 4.31
CA ALA A 261 -16.22 5.29 3.13
C ALA A 261 -15.63 4.07 2.40
N GLY A 262 -14.31 3.90 2.41
CA GLY A 262 -13.64 2.71 1.85
C GLY A 262 -13.96 1.43 2.63
N TRP A 263 -14.16 1.53 3.94
CA TRP A 263 -14.54 0.39 4.79
C TRP A 263 -16.01 0.00 4.64
N GLU A 264 -16.91 0.96 4.48
CA GLU A 264 -18.33 0.69 4.21
C GLU A 264 -18.55 -0.04 2.88
N LEU A 265 -17.75 0.26 1.84
CA LEU A 265 -17.80 -0.42 0.55
C LEU A 265 -17.37 -1.89 0.64
N MET A 266 -16.54 -2.28 1.61
CA MET A 266 -16.16 -3.67 1.88
C MET A 266 -17.15 -4.41 2.80
N GLY A 267 -18.26 -3.79 3.19
CA GLY A 267 -19.32 -4.40 4.00
C GLY A 267 -18.99 -4.56 5.49
N HIS A 268 -17.99 -3.82 5.98
CA HIS A 268 -17.61 -3.85 7.39
C HIS A 268 -18.06 -2.57 8.11
N THR A 269 -18.86 -2.71 9.14
CA THR A 269 -19.21 -1.62 10.05
C THR A 269 -18.19 -1.50 11.20
N PRO A 270 -17.99 -0.30 11.80
CA PRO A 270 -17.04 -0.11 12.90
C PRO A 270 -17.23 -1.04 14.10
N ASP A 271 -18.46 -1.48 14.36
CA ASP A 271 -18.78 -2.42 15.46
C ASP A 271 -18.39 -3.87 15.13
N GLU A 272 -18.32 -4.27 13.86
CA GLU A 272 -17.89 -5.60 13.45
C GLU A 272 -16.37 -5.78 13.51
N GLN A 273 -15.59 -4.68 13.45
CA GLN A 273 -14.12 -4.73 13.58
C GLN A 273 -13.68 -5.34 14.91
N SER A 274 -14.42 -5.11 15.99
CA SER A 274 -14.13 -5.71 17.31
C SER A 274 -14.39 -7.22 17.35
N THR A 275 -15.19 -7.75 16.43
CA THR A 275 -15.62 -9.15 16.38
C THR A 275 -14.76 -9.96 15.41
N ILE A 276 -14.39 -9.40 14.25
CA ILE A 276 -13.54 -10.07 13.25
C ILE A 276 -12.13 -10.32 13.79
N VAL A 277 -11.61 -9.40 14.60
CA VAL A 277 -10.28 -9.51 15.21
C VAL A 277 -10.23 -10.61 16.29
N ARG A 278 -11.36 -11.01 16.86
CA ARG A 278 -11.41 -12.00 17.96
C ARG A 278 -11.42 -13.45 17.49
N ASP A 279 -11.79 -13.73 16.24
CA ASP A 279 -12.03 -15.09 15.74
C ASP A 279 -11.01 -15.59 14.69
N ILE A 280 -9.94 -14.81 14.42
CA ILE A 280 -8.87 -15.28 13.54
C ILE A 280 -7.97 -16.22 14.34
N PRO A 281 -7.95 -17.54 14.04
CA PRO A 281 -7.07 -18.45 14.75
C PRO A 281 -5.60 -18.07 14.50
N VAL A 282 -4.85 -17.89 15.57
CA VAL A 282 -3.38 -17.78 15.51
C VAL A 282 -2.88 -19.02 14.76
N LEU A 283 -2.17 -18.80 13.65
CA LEU A 283 -1.66 -19.92 12.86
C LEU A 283 -0.76 -20.79 13.73
N PRO A 284 -0.96 -22.11 13.74
CA PRO A 284 -0.17 -23.00 14.59
C PRO A 284 1.31 -22.85 14.25
N SER A 285 2.13 -22.59 15.27
CA SER A 285 3.59 -22.56 15.15
C SER A 285 4.07 -23.87 14.54
N LYS A 286 4.78 -23.81 13.43
CA LYS A 286 5.49 -24.98 12.90
C LYS A 286 6.58 -25.35 13.89
N SER A 287 6.40 -26.48 14.56
CA SER A 287 7.43 -27.15 15.36
C SER A 287 8.61 -27.59 14.49
#